data_8b9a745e256ef156212252fb974fc983
#
_entry.id   8b9a745e256ef156212252fb974fc983
#
_cell.length_a   1.000
_cell.length_b   1.000
_cell.length_c   1.000
_cell.angle_alpha   90.00
_cell.angle_beta   90.00
_cell.angle_gamma   90.00
#
_symmetry.space_group_name_H-M   'P 1'
#
loop_
_entity.id
_entity.type
_entity.pdbx_description
1 polymer ?
#
loop_
_entity_poly.entity_id
_entity_poly.type
_entity_poly.pdbx_seq_one_letter_code
_entity_poly.pdbx_strand_id
1 'polypeptide(L)'
;MAREFPLTPQAVPLVDTKLRRIATKLPVPESLPILEKLHRYEPLAMRGQPPVAWDHAQGFQVHDAYGNCWIDWSSGVLITNAGHGRPEIIEAIVQQARSALLTNYGFPSEIRSRLVERIAELLPQPLKKVFLLTTGSETVECAIKLSRVHGFRTAGRPKNVIVSYSDAFHGRTLGAQQAGGIPYLKEWIGNLDPGFVQLPFPDGFRTPDTSFDHFERGLHERNVDPQNVAAVLMETYQGASAAFAPNEYMRALREWCQRHKALLILDEVQAGFGRTGAMWGFEHYGIVPDLALFGKGISSSLPIAAVAGSAELMDSQPIGTMTSTHTGNPVCCAAALASIDIVVNEKLAANACQMGNVMHRRLREIQSRFRQIGVVQGRGLVAGLACVKPGSTTPDADLAFEVVRRCFEQGVLMFAPVGFGGGTVKIAPPLVITEEAILESTAVLEEAFQSQCK
;
A
#
# COMPACT_ATOMS: atom_id res chain seq x y z
N MET A 1 -6.76 -8.91 -17.84
CA MET A 1 -6.73 -10.00 -16.84
C MET A 1 -5.31 -10.16 -16.36
N ALA A 2 -5.10 -10.42 -15.06
CA ALA A 2 -3.78 -10.72 -14.52
C ALA A 2 -3.21 -11.96 -15.22
N ARG A 3 -1.91 -11.94 -15.52
CA ARG A 3 -1.19 -13.08 -16.09
C ARG A 3 -0.70 -13.98 -14.96
N GLU A 4 -0.55 -15.25 -15.25
CA GLU A 4 0.02 -16.22 -14.33
C GLU A 4 1.45 -16.57 -14.77
N PHE A 5 2.37 -16.63 -13.80
CA PHE A 5 3.72 -17.09 -14.05
C PHE A 5 3.70 -18.60 -14.32
N PRO A 6 4.45 -19.08 -15.34
CA PRO A 6 4.48 -20.52 -15.66
C PRO A 6 5.14 -21.31 -14.53
N LEU A 7 4.60 -22.49 -14.22
CA LEU A 7 5.21 -23.43 -13.27
C LEU A 7 6.19 -24.41 -13.92
N THR A 8 6.45 -24.30 -15.22
CA THR A 8 7.43 -25.14 -15.89
C THR A 8 8.84 -24.64 -15.61
N PRO A 9 9.72 -25.40 -14.93
CA PRO A 9 11.08 -25.00 -14.64
C PRO A 9 11.90 -24.71 -15.90
N GLN A 10 12.47 -23.53 -15.97
CA GLN A 10 13.30 -23.09 -17.07
C GLN A 10 14.72 -22.77 -16.60
N ALA A 11 15.72 -23.02 -17.45
CA ALA A 11 17.07 -22.56 -17.21
C ALA A 11 17.08 -21.02 -17.28
N VAL A 12 17.63 -20.39 -16.27
CA VAL A 12 17.79 -18.95 -16.16
C VAL A 12 19.29 -18.61 -16.01
N PRO A 13 19.70 -17.36 -16.24
CA PRO A 13 21.07 -16.94 -15.99
C PRO A 13 21.48 -17.23 -14.55
N LEU A 14 22.66 -17.82 -14.35
CA LEU A 14 23.23 -17.93 -13.00
C LEU A 14 23.64 -16.57 -12.50
N VAL A 15 23.30 -16.27 -11.26
CA VAL A 15 23.66 -15.03 -10.56
C VAL A 15 24.38 -15.39 -9.27
N ASP A 16 25.52 -14.78 -9.01
CA ASP A 16 26.25 -14.94 -7.76
C ASP A 16 26.93 -13.62 -7.42
N THR A 17 26.23 -12.77 -6.68
CA THR A 17 26.72 -11.49 -6.18
C THR A 17 26.68 -11.49 -4.65
N LYS A 18 27.14 -10.42 -4.02
CA LYS A 18 27.04 -10.25 -2.56
C LYS A 18 25.59 -10.19 -2.07
N LEU A 19 24.66 -9.67 -2.90
CA LEU A 19 23.29 -9.33 -2.47
C LEU A 19 22.22 -10.24 -3.07
N ARG A 20 22.49 -10.97 -4.14
CA ARG A 20 21.53 -11.86 -4.79
C ARG A 20 22.22 -13.08 -5.38
N ARG A 21 21.48 -14.19 -5.40
CA ARG A 21 21.98 -15.44 -5.94
C ARG A 21 20.87 -16.22 -6.62
N ILE A 22 21.11 -16.66 -7.85
CA ILE A 22 20.26 -17.61 -8.58
C ILE A 22 21.13 -18.77 -9.02
N ALA A 23 20.93 -19.91 -8.39
CA ALA A 23 21.77 -21.11 -8.58
C ALA A 23 21.00 -22.28 -9.23
N THR A 24 19.69 -22.14 -9.44
CA THR A 24 18.81 -23.22 -9.90
C THR A 24 18.00 -22.80 -11.14
N LYS A 25 17.26 -23.75 -11.72
CA LYS A 25 16.15 -23.43 -12.62
C LYS A 25 15.04 -22.72 -11.84
N LEU A 26 14.24 -21.89 -12.53
CA LEU A 26 13.10 -21.21 -11.93
C LEU A 26 11.79 -21.51 -12.71
N PRO A 27 10.66 -21.76 -12.02
CA PRO A 27 10.62 -22.09 -10.59
C PRO A 27 11.48 -23.33 -10.27
N VAL A 28 11.93 -23.39 -9.02
CA VAL A 28 12.78 -24.53 -8.58
C VAL A 28 12.03 -25.82 -8.72
N PRO A 29 12.57 -26.88 -9.41
CA PRO A 29 11.85 -28.14 -9.59
C PRO A 29 11.38 -28.77 -8.27
N GLU A 30 12.21 -28.74 -7.24
CA GLU A 30 11.92 -29.27 -5.91
C GLU A 30 10.83 -28.49 -5.15
N SER A 31 10.56 -27.25 -5.53
CA SER A 31 9.47 -26.43 -4.96
C SER A 31 8.10 -26.68 -5.60
N LEU A 32 8.04 -27.33 -6.76
CA LEU A 32 6.79 -27.58 -7.47
C LEU A 32 5.71 -28.28 -6.61
N PRO A 33 6.01 -29.29 -5.77
CA PRO A 33 4.99 -29.89 -4.90
C PRO A 33 4.35 -28.89 -3.92
N ILE A 34 5.07 -27.83 -3.50
CA ILE A 34 4.52 -26.77 -2.65
C ILE A 34 3.55 -25.91 -3.48
N LEU A 35 3.98 -25.44 -4.65
CA LEU A 35 3.20 -24.61 -5.55
C LEU A 35 1.93 -25.32 -6.04
N GLU A 36 2.04 -26.60 -6.39
CA GLU A 36 0.90 -27.44 -6.79
C GLU A 36 -0.12 -27.65 -5.66
N LYS A 37 0.34 -27.79 -4.40
CA LYS A 37 -0.57 -27.84 -3.25
C LYS A 37 -1.34 -26.53 -3.07
N LEU A 38 -0.67 -25.38 -3.20
CA LEU A 38 -1.32 -24.07 -3.15
C LEU A 38 -2.32 -23.92 -4.30
N HIS A 39 -1.93 -24.32 -5.53
CA HIS A 39 -2.86 -24.32 -6.67
C HIS A 39 -4.07 -25.25 -6.49
N ARG A 40 -3.91 -26.32 -5.75
CA ARG A 40 -5.00 -27.29 -5.48
C ARG A 40 -5.96 -26.83 -4.38
N TYR A 41 -5.44 -26.17 -3.33
CA TYR A 41 -6.21 -25.92 -2.11
C TYR A 41 -6.55 -24.43 -1.88
N GLU A 42 -5.89 -23.49 -2.56
CA GLU A 42 -6.23 -22.09 -2.53
C GLU A 42 -7.06 -21.66 -3.75
N PRO A 43 -7.93 -20.64 -3.60
CA PRO A 43 -8.69 -20.10 -4.73
C PRO A 43 -7.78 -19.57 -5.84
N LEU A 44 -8.21 -19.70 -7.10
CA LEU A 44 -7.53 -19.15 -8.27
C LEU A 44 -7.19 -17.65 -8.09
N ALA A 45 -8.03 -16.90 -7.38
CA ALA A 45 -7.85 -15.47 -7.12
C ALA A 45 -6.60 -15.12 -6.28
N MET A 46 -5.96 -16.09 -5.62
CA MET A 46 -4.70 -15.90 -4.87
C MET A 46 -3.44 -16.04 -5.75
N ARG A 47 -3.56 -16.54 -6.96
CA ARG A 47 -2.43 -16.76 -7.88
C ARG A 47 -1.94 -15.46 -8.53
N GLY A 48 -0.86 -15.57 -9.30
CA GLY A 48 -0.35 -14.50 -10.15
C GLY A 48 0.91 -13.79 -9.63
N GLN A 49 1.48 -14.25 -8.50
CA GLN A 49 2.78 -13.76 -8.03
C GLN A 49 3.94 -14.62 -8.58
N PRO A 50 5.20 -14.09 -8.63
CA PRO A 50 6.35 -14.90 -8.99
C PRO A 50 6.43 -16.20 -8.18
N PRO A 51 6.66 -17.36 -8.82
CA PRO A 51 6.53 -18.67 -8.20
C PRO A 51 7.79 -19.05 -7.38
N VAL A 52 8.00 -18.36 -6.28
CA VAL A 52 9.07 -18.64 -5.32
C VAL A 52 8.49 -19.11 -3.99
N ALA A 53 8.92 -20.28 -3.53
CA ALA A 53 8.58 -20.78 -2.19
C ALA A 53 9.57 -20.16 -1.18
N TRP A 54 9.13 -19.13 -0.46
CA TRP A 54 9.93 -18.48 0.56
C TRP A 54 10.23 -19.43 1.72
N ASP A 55 11.49 -19.51 2.13
CA ASP A 55 11.93 -20.25 3.31
C ASP A 55 12.15 -19.29 4.47
N HIS A 56 13.00 -18.29 4.26
CA HIS A 56 13.26 -17.22 5.23
C HIS A 56 13.54 -15.89 4.53
N ALA A 57 13.52 -14.82 5.31
CA ALA A 57 13.83 -13.50 4.80
C ALA A 57 14.55 -12.65 5.88
N GLN A 58 15.49 -11.80 5.47
CA GLN A 58 16.25 -10.95 6.37
C GLN A 58 16.55 -9.59 5.73
N GLY A 59 16.33 -8.50 6.47
CA GLY A 59 16.58 -7.14 5.98
C GLY A 59 15.74 -6.83 4.73
N PHE A 60 16.39 -6.77 3.58
CA PHE A 60 15.74 -6.58 2.28
C PHE A 60 15.93 -7.79 1.32
N GLN A 61 16.24 -8.95 1.88
CA GLN A 61 16.50 -10.17 1.10
C GLN A 61 15.49 -11.27 1.45
N VAL A 62 15.11 -12.04 0.44
CA VAL A 62 14.26 -13.22 0.53
C VAL A 62 15.04 -14.43 0.03
N HIS A 63 14.97 -15.54 0.73
CA HIS A 63 15.63 -16.79 0.41
C HIS A 63 14.63 -17.93 0.24
N ASP A 64 14.92 -18.81 -0.71
CA ASP A 64 14.30 -20.12 -0.76
C ASP A 64 15.19 -21.18 -0.05
N ALA A 65 14.67 -22.38 0.09
CA ALA A 65 15.41 -23.51 0.69
C ALA A 65 16.46 -24.14 -0.26
N TYR A 66 16.64 -23.59 -1.46
CA TYR A 66 17.42 -24.23 -2.54
C TYR A 66 18.66 -23.44 -2.93
N GLY A 67 18.99 -22.42 -2.14
CA GLY A 67 20.20 -21.62 -2.28
C GLY A 67 20.04 -20.40 -3.19
N ASN A 68 18.84 -20.01 -3.57
CA ASN A 68 18.58 -18.75 -4.23
C ASN A 68 18.31 -17.64 -3.21
N CYS A 69 18.68 -16.42 -3.58
CA CYS A 69 18.47 -15.20 -2.81
C CYS A 69 18.07 -14.05 -3.74
N TRP A 70 17.01 -13.36 -3.39
CA TRP A 70 16.50 -12.18 -4.10
C TRP A 70 16.62 -10.93 -3.26
N ILE A 71 16.98 -9.80 -3.90
CA ILE A 71 16.68 -8.48 -3.34
C ILE A 71 15.16 -8.28 -3.47
N ASP A 72 14.48 -8.07 -2.33
CA ASP A 72 13.03 -7.87 -2.29
C ASP A 72 12.67 -6.41 -2.59
N TRP A 73 12.03 -6.18 -3.70
CA TRP A 73 11.46 -4.90 -4.11
C TRP A 73 9.95 -4.83 -3.91
N SER A 74 9.38 -5.78 -3.15
CA SER A 74 7.95 -5.84 -2.83
C SER A 74 7.61 -5.48 -1.37
N SER A 75 8.54 -5.67 -0.44
CA SER A 75 8.29 -5.66 1.02
C SER A 75 7.12 -6.57 1.42
N GLY A 76 6.95 -7.74 0.74
CA GLY A 76 5.78 -8.58 0.96
C GLY A 76 4.46 -7.84 0.70
N VAL A 77 4.40 -7.01 -0.34
CA VAL A 77 3.34 -6.05 -0.69
C VAL A 77 3.22 -4.90 0.34
N LEU A 78 4.33 -4.18 0.52
CA LEU A 78 4.47 -2.98 1.36
C LEU A 78 4.20 -3.22 2.86
N ILE A 79 4.46 -4.42 3.36
CA ILE A 79 4.28 -4.76 4.78
C ILE A 79 5.56 -4.51 5.58
N THR A 80 6.71 -5.02 5.13
CA THR A 80 7.94 -5.10 5.91
C THR A 80 8.77 -3.83 5.88
N ASN A 81 8.19 -2.71 6.32
CA ASN A 81 8.88 -1.43 6.37
C ASN A 81 10.17 -1.49 7.21
N ALA A 82 10.12 -2.09 8.39
CA ALA A 82 11.27 -2.24 9.28
C ALA A 82 12.34 -3.23 8.76
N GLY A 83 12.07 -3.91 7.64
CA GLY A 83 12.89 -5.01 7.13
C GLY A 83 12.39 -6.38 7.59
N HIS A 84 12.76 -7.41 6.84
CA HIS A 84 12.44 -8.79 7.16
C HIS A 84 13.25 -9.31 8.34
N GLY A 85 12.70 -10.27 9.08
CA GLY A 85 13.41 -11.07 10.08
C GLY A 85 14.04 -10.26 11.22
N ARG A 86 13.46 -9.11 11.59
CA ARG A 86 13.97 -8.24 12.65
C ARG A 86 13.95 -8.95 14.00
N PRO A 87 15.13 -9.12 14.64
CA PRO A 87 15.21 -9.78 15.95
C PRO A 87 14.35 -9.11 17.02
N GLU A 88 14.24 -7.78 17.01
CA GLU A 88 13.46 -7.01 17.99
C GLU A 88 11.96 -7.31 17.87
N ILE A 89 11.44 -7.47 16.65
CA ILE A 89 10.04 -7.84 16.40
C ILE A 89 9.81 -9.30 16.83
N ILE A 90 10.72 -10.20 16.44
CA ILE A 90 10.64 -11.62 16.80
C ILE A 90 10.64 -11.77 18.34
N GLU A 91 11.55 -11.10 19.03
CA GLU A 91 11.64 -11.17 20.49
C GLU A 91 10.39 -10.60 21.16
N ALA A 92 9.86 -9.47 20.70
CA ALA A 92 8.61 -8.89 21.20
C ALA A 92 7.43 -9.88 21.09
N ILE A 93 7.31 -10.58 19.94
CA ILE A 93 6.31 -11.62 19.71
C ILE A 93 6.51 -12.79 20.69
N VAL A 94 7.74 -13.29 20.82
CA VAL A 94 8.07 -14.42 21.69
C VAL A 94 7.79 -14.10 23.16
N GLN A 95 8.19 -12.92 23.64
CA GLN A 95 7.94 -12.48 25.02
C GLN A 95 6.44 -12.35 25.30
N GLN A 96 5.68 -11.75 24.37
CA GLN A 96 4.23 -11.65 24.54
C GLN A 96 3.55 -13.03 24.51
N ALA A 97 3.99 -13.93 23.65
CA ALA A 97 3.46 -15.30 23.61
C ALA A 97 3.76 -16.06 24.92
N ARG A 98 4.97 -15.90 25.48
CA ARG A 98 5.36 -16.50 26.78
C ARG A 98 4.57 -15.95 27.96
N SER A 99 4.04 -14.73 27.88
CA SER A 99 3.13 -14.19 28.92
C SER A 99 1.77 -14.86 28.95
N ALA A 100 1.47 -15.75 27.99
CA ALA A 100 0.23 -16.51 27.84
C ALA A 100 -1.03 -15.64 27.58
N LEU A 101 -0.89 -14.33 27.38
CA LEU A 101 -1.98 -13.45 26.95
C LEU A 101 -1.98 -13.34 25.41
N LEU A 102 -2.72 -14.23 24.74
CA LEU A 102 -2.76 -14.34 23.27
C LEU A 102 -3.99 -13.63 22.66
N THR A 103 -5.02 -13.37 23.47
CA THR A 103 -6.23 -12.67 23.05
C THR A 103 -6.87 -11.98 24.24
N ASN A 104 -7.58 -10.88 24.01
CA ASN A 104 -8.28 -10.17 25.09
C ASN A 104 -9.58 -9.49 24.64
N TYR A 105 -9.97 -9.53 23.35
CA TYR A 105 -11.15 -8.82 22.82
C TYR A 105 -11.14 -7.33 23.23
N GLY A 106 -12.29 -6.83 23.72
CA GLY A 106 -12.45 -5.48 24.25
C GLY A 106 -11.92 -5.27 25.69
N PHE A 107 -11.49 -6.34 26.38
CA PHE A 107 -10.96 -6.18 27.74
C PHE A 107 -9.63 -5.39 27.73
N PRO A 108 -9.40 -4.54 28.75
CA PRO A 108 -8.17 -3.77 28.84
C PRO A 108 -6.92 -4.65 28.89
N SER A 109 -5.86 -4.23 28.23
CA SER A 109 -4.51 -4.80 28.36
C SER A 109 -3.46 -3.71 28.26
N GLU A 110 -2.38 -3.84 29.00
CA GLU A 110 -1.30 -2.86 29.03
C GLU A 110 -0.66 -2.70 27.66
N ILE A 111 -0.38 -3.80 26.98
CA ILE A 111 0.27 -3.77 25.65
C ILE A 111 -0.57 -3.02 24.60
N ARG A 112 -1.92 -3.14 24.67
CA ARG A 112 -2.83 -2.39 23.80
C ARG A 112 -2.82 -0.91 24.16
N SER A 113 -2.85 -0.56 25.45
CA SER A 113 -2.82 0.85 25.87
C SER A 113 -1.54 1.54 25.42
N ARG A 114 -0.38 0.89 25.56
CA ARG A 114 0.91 1.39 25.08
C ARG A 114 0.93 1.61 23.57
N LEU A 115 0.33 0.71 22.77
CA LEU A 115 0.31 0.87 21.32
C LEU A 115 -0.56 2.06 20.90
N VAL A 116 -1.77 2.20 21.45
CA VAL A 116 -2.65 3.33 21.08
C VAL A 116 -2.04 4.67 21.50
N GLU A 117 -1.41 4.74 22.68
CA GLU A 117 -0.66 5.89 23.16
C GLU A 117 0.50 6.22 22.21
N ARG A 118 1.32 5.22 21.85
CA ARG A 118 2.47 5.40 20.95
C ARG A 118 2.08 5.94 19.57
N ILE A 119 1.00 5.42 18.98
CA ILE A 119 0.48 5.93 17.73
C ILE A 119 -0.02 7.36 17.90
N ALA A 120 -0.78 7.64 18.96
CA ALA A 120 -1.32 8.97 19.23
C ALA A 120 -0.22 10.02 19.48
N GLU A 121 0.90 9.65 20.14
CA GLU A 121 2.06 10.54 20.31
C GLU A 121 2.66 10.98 18.98
N LEU A 122 2.81 10.06 18.04
CA LEU A 122 3.42 10.31 16.73
C LEU A 122 2.52 11.10 15.76
N LEU A 123 1.21 11.14 16.01
CA LEU A 123 0.25 11.82 15.15
C LEU A 123 0.10 13.30 15.53
N PRO A 124 -0.16 14.19 14.55
CA PRO A 124 -0.48 15.60 14.83
C PRO A 124 -1.88 15.73 15.44
N GLN A 125 -2.14 16.87 16.09
CA GLN A 125 -3.51 17.24 16.45
C GLN A 125 -4.36 17.41 15.18
N PRO A 126 -5.65 17.03 15.17
CA PRO A 126 -6.45 16.46 16.27
C PRO A 126 -6.48 14.92 16.32
N LEU A 127 -5.64 14.20 15.57
CA LEU A 127 -5.65 12.74 15.40
C LEU A 127 -5.15 11.99 16.65
N LYS A 128 -5.81 12.19 17.81
CA LYS A 128 -5.32 11.68 19.10
C LYS A 128 -6.11 10.48 19.66
N LYS A 129 -7.16 10.05 18.96
CA LYS A 129 -7.92 8.87 19.34
C LYS A 129 -7.77 7.78 18.31
N VAL A 130 -7.38 6.58 18.77
CA VAL A 130 -6.97 5.46 17.91
C VAL A 130 -7.87 4.25 18.16
N PHE A 131 -8.44 3.70 17.09
CA PHE A 131 -9.17 2.43 17.10
C PHE A 131 -8.36 1.38 16.35
N LEU A 132 -7.95 0.32 17.05
CA LEU A 132 -7.19 -0.78 16.47
C LEU A 132 -8.13 -1.78 15.78
N LEU A 133 -7.71 -2.25 14.62
CA LEU A 133 -8.41 -3.21 13.77
C LEU A 133 -7.40 -4.25 13.27
N THR A 134 -7.83 -5.17 12.39
CA THR A 134 -6.95 -6.26 11.92
C THR A 134 -6.39 -5.98 10.52
N THR A 135 -7.19 -5.38 9.64
CA THR A 135 -6.82 -5.17 8.23
C THR A 135 -7.12 -3.74 7.76
N GLY A 136 -6.44 -3.31 6.67
CA GLY A 136 -6.75 -2.03 6.02
C GLY A 136 -8.17 -1.95 5.48
N SER A 137 -8.77 -3.07 5.04
CA SER A 137 -10.18 -3.09 4.61
C SER A 137 -11.13 -2.72 5.76
N GLU A 138 -10.88 -3.25 6.98
CA GLU A 138 -11.68 -2.91 8.16
C GLU A 138 -11.51 -1.43 8.54
N THR A 139 -10.34 -0.84 8.35
CA THR A 139 -10.15 0.60 8.61
C THR A 139 -11.00 1.45 7.67
N VAL A 140 -11.11 1.04 6.42
CA VAL A 140 -11.97 1.71 5.43
C VAL A 140 -13.46 1.53 5.78
N GLU A 141 -13.91 0.32 6.15
CA GLU A 141 -15.29 0.08 6.61
C GLU A 141 -15.63 0.95 7.84
N CYS A 142 -14.69 1.06 8.78
CA CYS A 142 -14.83 1.95 9.95
C CYS A 142 -14.96 3.42 9.52
N ALA A 143 -14.11 3.89 8.61
CA ALA A 143 -14.13 5.25 8.09
C ALA A 143 -15.44 5.57 7.34
N ILE A 144 -15.95 4.64 6.52
CA ILE A 144 -17.25 4.77 5.84
C ILE A 144 -18.37 4.96 6.87
N LYS A 145 -18.39 4.14 7.91
CA LYS A 145 -19.40 4.21 8.98
C LYS A 145 -19.34 5.56 9.71
N LEU A 146 -18.14 5.97 10.15
CA LEU A 146 -17.96 7.28 10.82
C LEU A 146 -18.37 8.45 9.93
N SER A 147 -18.04 8.39 8.64
CA SER A 147 -18.37 9.44 7.67
C SER A 147 -19.88 9.60 7.50
N ARG A 148 -20.61 8.52 7.34
CA ARG A 148 -22.08 8.57 7.20
C ARG A 148 -22.75 9.03 8.46
N VAL A 149 -22.26 8.62 9.63
CA VAL A 149 -22.77 9.12 10.92
C VAL A 149 -22.49 10.60 11.09
N HIS A 150 -21.29 11.05 10.75
CA HIS A 150 -20.94 12.49 10.73
C HIS A 150 -21.89 13.27 9.82
N GLY A 151 -22.09 12.80 8.60
CA GLY A 151 -23.00 13.41 7.63
C GLY A 151 -24.43 13.52 8.16
N PHE A 152 -24.98 12.43 8.71
CA PHE A 152 -26.32 12.41 9.28
C PHE A 152 -26.49 13.40 10.44
N ARG A 153 -25.48 13.55 11.29
CA ARG A 153 -25.49 14.51 12.40
C ARG A 153 -25.35 15.95 11.93
N THR A 154 -24.62 16.18 10.83
CA THR A 154 -24.33 17.52 10.33
C THR A 154 -25.45 18.10 9.48
N ALA A 155 -26.07 17.31 8.61
CA ALA A 155 -27.06 17.79 7.64
C ALA A 155 -28.17 16.76 7.32
N GLY A 156 -28.33 15.73 8.14
CA GLY A 156 -29.34 14.69 7.96
C GLY A 156 -29.01 13.64 6.90
N ARG A 157 -29.95 12.74 6.60
CA ARG A 157 -29.74 11.56 5.75
C ARG A 157 -29.19 11.82 4.34
N PRO A 158 -29.50 12.92 3.63
CA PRO A 158 -28.94 13.17 2.31
C PRO A 158 -27.42 13.30 2.30
N LYS A 159 -26.79 13.74 3.40
CA LYS A 159 -25.35 13.89 3.52
C LYS A 159 -24.69 12.53 3.81
N ASN A 160 -24.65 11.65 2.79
CA ASN A 160 -24.14 10.28 2.90
C ASN A 160 -23.19 9.88 1.77
N VAL A 161 -22.93 10.78 0.81
CA VAL A 161 -22.05 10.51 -0.33
C VAL A 161 -20.59 10.46 0.14
N ILE A 162 -19.90 9.42 -0.29
CA ILE A 162 -18.45 9.26 -0.12
C ILE A 162 -17.83 9.37 -1.51
N VAL A 163 -17.00 10.40 -1.69
CA VAL A 163 -16.23 10.60 -2.91
C VAL A 163 -14.91 9.88 -2.77
N SER A 164 -14.49 9.13 -3.79
CA SER A 164 -13.18 8.51 -3.92
C SER A 164 -12.63 8.70 -5.33
N TYR A 165 -11.59 7.96 -5.72
CA TYR A 165 -10.93 8.21 -7.00
C TYR A 165 -10.88 6.95 -7.86
N SER A 166 -10.90 7.15 -9.20
CA SER A 166 -10.68 6.08 -10.17
C SER A 166 -9.33 5.40 -9.91
N ASP A 167 -9.29 4.08 -10.08
CA ASP A 167 -8.15 3.21 -9.83
C ASP A 167 -7.67 3.16 -8.37
N ALA A 168 -8.39 3.76 -7.41
CA ALA A 168 -8.09 3.64 -5.98
C ALA A 168 -8.31 2.21 -5.48
N PHE A 169 -7.47 1.79 -4.52
CA PHE A 169 -7.58 0.50 -3.85
C PHE A 169 -7.70 0.69 -2.33
N HIS A 170 -8.90 0.46 -1.81
CA HIS A 170 -9.21 0.62 -0.39
C HIS A 170 -9.50 -0.70 0.35
N GLY A 171 -9.38 -1.83 -0.33
CA GLY A 171 -9.63 -3.15 0.24
C GLY A 171 -10.58 -3.99 -0.59
N ARG A 172 -10.94 -5.17 -0.06
CA ARG A 172 -11.75 -6.16 -0.78
C ARG A 172 -13.04 -6.57 -0.06
N THR A 173 -13.36 -5.95 1.07
CA THR A 173 -14.68 -6.07 1.71
C THR A 173 -15.71 -5.23 0.94
N LEU A 174 -17.00 -5.44 1.20
CA LEU A 174 -18.09 -4.86 0.40
C LEU A 174 -18.02 -3.33 0.31
N GLY A 175 -17.93 -2.63 1.45
CA GLY A 175 -17.88 -1.16 1.46
C GLY A 175 -16.54 -0.62 0.93
N ALA A 176 -15.41 -1.21 1.35
CA ALA A 176 -14.10 -0.84 0.87
C ALA A 176 -13.97 -1.02 -0.65
N GLN A 177 -14.59 -2.07 -1.22
CA GLN A 177 -14.57 -2.31 -2.65
C GLN A 177 -15.50 -1.38 -3.43
N GLN A 178 -16.64 -0.99 -2.85
CA GLN A 178 -17.51 0.05 -3.42
C GLN A 178 -16.80 1.42 -3.47
N ALA A 179 -16.05 1.76 -2.40
CA ALA A 179 -15.22 2.96 -2.37
C ALA A 179 -14.03 2.87 -3.33
N GLY A 180 -13.54 1.66 -3.65
CA GLY A 180 -12.46 1.45 -4.62
C GLY A 180 -12.82 1.92 -6.03
N GLY A 181 -11.82 2.33 -6.81
CA GLY A 181 -12.00 2.89 -8.14
C GLY A 181 -11.74 1.93 -9.31
N ILE A 182 -11.57 0.63 -9.05
CA ILE A 182 -11.25 -0.39 -10.07
C ILE A 182 -12.52 -1.14 -10.46
N PRO A 183 -13.13 -0.86 -11.65
CA PRO A 183 -14.47 -1.36 -11.99
C PRO A 183 -14.61 -2.88 -11.94
N TYR A 184 -13.71 -3.64 -12.57
CA TYR A 184 -13.81 -5.10 -12.67
C TYR A 184 -13.75 -5.81 -11.30
N LEU A 185 -13.16 -5.17 -10.28
CA LEU A 185 -13.10 -5.75 -8.93
C LEU A 185 -14.43 -5.68 -8.18
N LYS A 186 -15.40 -4.89 -8.65
CA LYS A 186 -16.70 -4.70 -8.00
C LYS A 186 -17.92 -5.13 -8.83
N GLU A 187 -17.69 -5.73 -10.00
CA GLU A 187 -18.77 -6.28 -10.83
C GLU A 187 -19.64 -7.31 -10.08
N TRP A 188 -19.04 -8.11 -9.20
CA TRP A 188 -19.71 -9.12 -8.38
C TRP A 188 -20.75 -8.54 -7.40
N ILE A 189 -20.67 -7.24 -7.08
CA ILE A 189 -21.57 -6.59 -6.11
C ILE A 189 -22.99 -6.46 -6.70
N GLY A 190 -23.11 -6.34 -8.01
CA GLY A 190 -24.37 -6.18 -8.72
C GLY A 190 -25.02 -4.82 -8.47
N ASN A 191 -25.60 -4.62 -7.30
CA ASN A 191 -26.25 -3.35 -6.92
C ASN A 191 -25.28 -2.46 -6.14
N LEU A 192 -24.61 -1.55 -6.83
CA LEU A 192 -23.76 -0.55 -6.18
C LEU A 192 -24.60 0.50 -5.45
N ASP A 193 -24.14 0.88 -4.27
CA ASP A 193 -24.70 2.01 -3.53
C ASP A 193 -24.36 3.32 -4.26
N PRO A 194 -25.35 4.11 -4.71
CA PRO A 194 -25.11 5.38 -5.41
C PRO A 194 -24.44 6.44 -4.54
N GLY A 195 -24.34 6.21 -3.23
CA GLY A 195 -23.59 7.06 -2.32
C GLY A 195 -22.06 6.91 -2.43
N PHE A 196 -21.53 6.03 -3.30
CA PHE A 196 -20.10 5.97 -3.63
C PHE A 196 -19.83 6.53 -5.02
N VAL A 197 -19.07 7.61 -5.09
CA VAL A 197 -18.80 8.34 -6.33
C VAL A 197 -17.29 8.39 -6.57
N GLN A 198 -16.83 7.93 -7.74
CA GLN A 198 -15.42 7.98 -8.12
C GLN A 198 -15.15 9.12 -9.09
N LEU A 199 -14.13 9.95 -8.80
CA LEU A 199 -13.62 11.01 -9.67
C LEU A 199 -12.25 10.62 -10.25
N PRO A 200 -11.83 11.17 -11.38
CA PRO A 200 -10.49 10.96 -11.90
C PRO A 200 -9.42 11.42 -10.89
N PHE A 201 -8.35 10.62 -10.73
CA PHE A 201 -7.23 11.01 -9.86
C PHE A 201 -6.31 11.99 -10.60
N PRO A 202 -5.89 13.11 -9.98
CA PRO A 202 -5.07 14.15 -10.61
C PRO A 202 -3.60 13.72 -10.67
N ASP A 203 -3.27 12.71 -11.49
CA ASP A 203 -1.93 12.12 -11.59
C ASP A 203 -0.96 12.89 -12.52
N GLY A 204 -1.47 13.83 -13.31
CA GLY A 204 -0.71 14.60 -14.30
C GLY A 204 -0.25 13.77 -15.51
N PHE A 205 -0.61 12.49 -15.58
CA PHE A 205 -0.24 11.61 -16.68
C PHE A 205 -1.46 11.14 -17.48
N ARG A 206 -2.40 10.43 -16.84
CA ARG A 206 -3.65 9.99 -17.45
C ARG A 206 -4.76 11.02 -17.30
N THR A 207 -4.68 11.81 -16.24
CA THR A 207 -5.52 12.97 -15.96
C THR A 207 -4.64 14.22 -16.05
N PRO A 208 -4.48 14.83 -17.26
CA PRO A 208 -3.59 15.97 -17.45
C PRO A 208 -4.03 17.22 -16.67
N ASP A 209 -5.35 17.43 -16.52
CA ASP A 209 -5.87 18.50 -15.68
C ASP A 209 -5.76 18.12 -14.20
N THR A 210 -4.79 18.72 -13.55
CA THR A 210 -4.53 18.52 -12.11
C THR A 210 -5.01 19.68 -11.25
N SER A 211 -5.77 20.64 -11.84
CA SER A 211 -6.37 21.74 -11.11
C SER A 211 -7.48 21.24 -10.15
N PHE A 212 -7.76 22.01 -9.10
CA PHE A 212 -8.85 21.65 -8.19
C PHE A 212 -10.23 21.83 -8.84
N ASP A 213 -10.37 22.69 -9.83
CA ASP A 213 -11.60 22.86 -10.63
C ASP A 213 -12.04 21.53 -11.25
N HIS A 214 -11.08 20.65 -11.56
CA HIS A 214 -11.38 19.30 -12.06
C HIS A 214 -12.20 18.47 -11.07
N PHE A 215 -11.98 18.63 -9.76
CA PHE A 215 -12.74 17.97 -8.70
C PHE A 215 -14.18 18.47 -8.66
N GLU A 216 -14.39 19.80 -8.63
CA GLU A 216 -15.72 20.40 -8.54
C GLU A 216 -16.53 20.11 -9.81
N ARG A 217 -15.90 20.21 -11.00
CA ARG A 217 -16.48 19.82 -12.27
C ARG A 217 -16.90 18.34 -12.28
N GLY A 218 -16.06 17.46 -11.76
CA GLY A 218 -16.33 16.03 -11.65
C GLY A 218 -17.53 15.71 -10.76
N LEU A 219 -17.77 16.46 -9.69
CA LEU A 219 -18.99 16.36 -8.87
C LEU A 219 -20.23 16.79 -9.66
N HIS A 220 -20.13 17.93 -10.34
CA HIS A 220 -21.24 18.46 -11.16
C HIS A 220 -21.65 17.48 -12.26
N GLU A 221 -20.70 16.93 -13.01
CA GLU A 221 -20.94 15.96 -14.08
C GLU A 221 -21.63 14.67 -13.58
N ARG A 222 -21.48 14.33 -12.29
CA ARG A 222 -22.11 13.19 -11.65
C ARG A 222 -23.38 13.55 -10.89
N ASN A 223 -23.84 14.80 -11.03
CA ASN A 223 -25.01 15.33 -10.31
C ASN A 223 -24.91 15.17 -8.78
N VAL A 224 -23.71 15.34 -8.22
CA VAL A 224 -23.47 15.31 -6.78
C VAL A 224 -23.52 16.72 -6.23
N ASP A 225 -24.49 16.98 -5.35
CA ASP A 225 -24.52 18.21 -4.57
C ASP A 225 -23.40 18.16 -3.50
N PRO A 226 -22.47 19.13 -3.48
CA PRO A 226 -21.44 19.23 -2.45
C PRO A 226 -21.97 19.14 -1.00
N GLN A 227 -23.19 19.63 -0.73
CA GLN A 227 -23.79 19.54 0.60
C GLN A 227 -24.13 18.10 1.02
N ASN A 228 -24.26 17.19 0.08
CA ASN A 228 -24.55 15.77 0.33
C ASN A 228 -23.28 14.93 0.52
N VAL A 229 -22.08 15.50 0.31
CA VAL A 229 -20.80 14.79 0.51
C VAL A 229 -20.50 14.71 2.00
N ALA A 230 -20.50 13.49 2.53
CA ALA A 230 -20.12 13.20 3.92
C ALA A 230 -18.60 13.12 4.10
N ALA A 231 -17.91 12.58 3.10
CA ALA A 231 -16.45 12.46 3.12
C ALA A 231 -15.83 12.37 1.72
N VAL A 232 -14.57 12.77 1.63
CA VAL A 232 -13.67 12.40 0.53
C VAL A 232 -12.63 11.43 1.08
N LEU A 233 -12.60 10.21 0.51
CA LEU A 233 -11.66 9.15 0.84
C LEU A 233 -10.60 9.04 -0.27
N MET A 234 -9.35 9.21 0.08
CA MET A 234 -8.25 9.21 -0.86
C MET A 234 -7.05 8.46 -0.29
N GLU A 235 -6.38 7.65 -1.12
CA GLU A 235 -5.04 7.18 -0.79
C GLU A 235 -4.07 8.37 -0.81
N THR A 236 -3.18 8.48 0.16
CA THR A 236 -2.20 9.58 0.22
C THR A 236 -1.32 9.64 -1.02
N TYR A 237 -0.98 8.50 -1.59
CA TYR A 237 -0.58 8.32 -2.98
C TYR A 237 -1.38 7.15 -3.56
N GLN A 238 -1.72 7.21 -4.83
CA GLN A 238 -2.48 6.14 -5.47
C GLN A 238 -1.69 4.83 -5.48
N GLY A 239 -2.14 3.85 -4.69
CA GLY A 239 -1.40 2.63 -4.39
C GLY A 239 -1.00 1.82 -5.61
N ALA A 240 -1.81 1.84 -6.65
CA ALA A 240 -1.56 1.09 -7.87
C ALA A 240 -0.50 1.71 -8.79
N SER A 241 -0.39 3.05 -8.85
CA SER A 241 0.51 3.81 -9.73
C SER A 241 1.70 4.45 -9.00
N ALA A 242 1.65 4.56 -7.68
CA ALA A 242 2.50 5.40 -6.84
C ALA A 242 2.38 6.92 -7.11
N ALA A 243 1.31 7.36 -7.80
CA ALA A 243 1.09 8.77 -8.10
C ALA A 243 0.69 9.57 -6.88
N PHE A 244 1.28 10.75 -6.73
CA PHE A 244 0.90 11.76 -5.75
C PHE A 244 0.07 12.84 -6.44
N ALA A 245 -1.01 13.28 -5.80
CA ALA A 245 -1.70 14.47 -6.24
C ALA A 245 -0.80 15.72 -6.04
N PRO A 246 -1.00 16.81 -6.80
CA PRO A 246 -0.30 18.05 -6.54
C PRO A 246 -0.61 18.61 -5.15
N ASN A 247 0.39 19.23 -4.50
CA ASN A 247 0.22 19.78 -3.16
C ASN A 247 -0.88 20.84 -3.09
N GLU A 248 -1.01 21.66 -4.14
CA GLU A 248 -2.04 22.68 -4.26
C GLU A 248 -3.44 22.09 -4.34
N TYR A 249 -3.61 21.01 -5.12
CA TYR A 249 -4.86 20.26 -5.17
C TYR A 249 -5.26 19.74 -3.80
N MET A 250 -4.32 19.14 -3.05
CA MET A 250 -4.60 18.57 -1.74
C MET A 250 -4.96 19.64 -0.69
N ARG A 251 -4.33 20.82 -0.76
CA ARG A 251 -4.69 21.98 0.09
C ARG A 251 -6.10 22.48 -0.23
N ALA A 252 -6.39 22.67 -1.51
CA ALA A 252 -7.72 23.09 -1.95
C ALA A 252 -8.80 22.06 -1.58
N LEU A 253 -8.49 20.75 -1.69
CA LEU A 253 -9.38 19.67 -1.25
C LEU A 253 -9.65 19.75 0.27
N ARG A 254 -8.62 19.98 1.08
CA ARG A 254 -8.76 20.16 2.53
C ARG A 254 -9.70 21.33 2.85
N GLU A 255 -9.48 22.49 2.22
CA GLU A 255 -10.31 23.68 2.38
C GLU A 255 -11.74 23.45 1.93
N TRP A 256 -11.92 22.76 0.79
CA TRP A 256 -13.23 22.38 0.27
C TRP A 256 -14.00 21.48 1.27
N CYS A 257 -13.33 20.47 1.80
CA CYS A 257 -13.92 19.60 2.82
C CYS A 257 -14.37 20.39 4.03
N GLN A 258 -13.58 21.33 4.52
CA GLN A 258 -13.94 22.20 5.64
C GLN A 258 -15.16 23.08 5.34
N ARG A 259 -15.19 23.73 4.17
CA ARG A 259 -16.32 24.58 3.74
C ARG A 259 -17.64 23.80 3.68
N HIS A 260 -17.58 22.58 3.18
CA HIS A 260 -18.77 21.75 3.01
C HIS A 260 -19.06 20.80 4.20
N LYS A 261 -18.28 20.91 5.29
CA LYS A 261 -18.38 20.02 6.46
C LYS A 261 -18.33 18.53 6.06
N ALA A 262 -17.52 18.21 5.04
CA ALA A 262 -17.19 16.87 4.65
C ALA A 262 -15.90 16.43 5.36
N LEU A 263 -15.75 15.16 5.69
CA LEU A 263 -14.50 14.65 6.25
C LEU A 263 -13.48 14.42 5.13
N LEU A 264 -12.23 14.80 5.37
CA LEU A 264 -11.09 14.35 4.57
C LEU A 264 -10.50 13.11 5.23
N ILE A 265 -10.52 11.99 4.51
CA ILE A 265 -9.96 10.72 4.96
C ILE A 265 -8.75 10.39 4.09
N LEU A 266 -7.58 10.22 4.71
CA LEU A 266 -6.39 9.78 4.00
C LEU A 266 -6.05 8.33 4.37
N ASP A 267 -6.02 7.50 3.34
CA ASP A 267 -5.62 6.10 3.45
C ASP A 267 -4.08 6.02 3.42
N GLU A 268 -3.51 5.89 4.62
CA GLU A 268 -2.07 5.75 4.88
C GLU A 268 -1.63 4.27 4.97
N VAL A 269 -2.50 3.33 4.62
CA VAL A 269 -2.20 1.89 4.73
C VAL A 269 -0.95 1.50 3.93
N GLN A 270 -0.67 2.18 2.82
CA GLN A 270 0.57 2.02 2.07
C GLN A 270 1.60 3.10 2.36
N ALA A 271 1.17 4.33 2.66
CA ALA A 271 2.02 5.52 2.71
C ALA A 271 2.67 5.76 4.07
N GLY A 272 2.04 5.30 5.15
CA GLY A 272 2.49 5.53 6.52
C GLY A 272 3.76 4.77 6.92
N PHE A 273 4.22 5.08 8.10
CA PHE A 273 5.38 4.46 8.74
C PHE A 273 6.66 4.55 7.91
N GLY A 274 6.94 5.74 7.37
CA GLY A 274 8.23 6.05 6.74
C GLY A 274 8.32 5.77 5.24
N ARG A 275 7.35 5.09 4.63
CA ARG A 275 7.43 4.60 3.23
C ARG A 275 7.78 5.69 2.22
N THR A 276 7.20 6.88 2.36
CA THR A 276 7.32 7.98 1.40
C THR A 276 8.50 8.93 1.69
N GLY A 277 9.30 8.63 2.72
CA GLY A 277 10.38 9.51 3.17
C GLY A 277 9.96 10.50 4.27
N ALA A 278 8.71 10.42 4.71
CA ALA A 278 8.15 11.09 5.89
C ALA A 278 7.47 10.03 6.77
N MET A 279 7.24 10.30 8.06
CA MET A 279 6.55 9.33 8.94
C MET A 279 5.15 9.05 8.44
N TRP A 280 4.43 10.08 8.05
CA TRP A 280 3.11 10.04 7.44
C TRP A 280 3.15 10.64 6.04
N GLY A 281 2.55 9.98 5.08
CA GLY A 281 2.54 10.47 3.70
C GLY A 281 1.85 11.82 3.54
N PHE A 282 0.83 12.12 4.34
CA PHE A 282 0.12 13.40 4.31
C PHE A 282 0.99 14.61 4.72
N GLU A 283 2.13 14.39 5.40
CA GLU A 283 3.07 15.47 5.74
C GLU A 283 3.61 16.17 4.48
N HIS A 284 3.74 15.45 3.36
CA HIS A 284 4.19 16.02 2.09
C HIS A 284 3.27 17.13 1.57
N TYR A 285 2.00 17.12 1.96
CA TYR A 285 1.01 18.10 1.53
C TYR A 285 0.87 19.28 2.49
N GLY A 286 1.43 19.16 3.70
CA GLY A 286 1.28 20.16 4.77
C GLY A 286 -0.16 20.26 5.28
N ILE A 287 -0.91 19.16 5.26
CA ILE A 287 -2.30 19.09 5.73
C ILE A 287 -2.46 17.99 6.78
N VAL A 288 -3.53 18.07 7.57
CA VAL A 288 -3.94 17.03 8.51
C VAL A 288 -5.35 16.57 8.12
N PRO A 289 -5.59 15.27 7.86
CA PRO A 289 -6.93 14.74 7.58
C PRO A 289 -7.80 14.71 8.85
N ASP A 290 -9.11 14.47 8.66
CA ASP A 290 -10.03 14.23 9.77
C ASP A 290 -9.95 12.79 10.28
N LEU A 291 -9.69 11.84 9.37
CA LEU A 291 -9.35 10.45 9.66
C LEU A 291 -8.11 10.02 8.89
N ALA A 292 -7.20 9.33 9.56
CA ALA A 292 -6.08 8.64 8.95
C ALA A 292 -6.20 7.13 9.17
N LEU A 293 -5.99 6.34 8.11
CA LEU A 293 -6.12 4.88 8.12
C LEU A 293 -4.76 4.23 7.99
N PHE A 294 -4.42 3.28 8.86
CA PHE A 294 -3.12 2.64 8.93
C PHE A 294 -3.22 1.13 8.83
N GLY A 295 -2.20 0.49 8.31
CA GLY A 295 -2.07 -0.96 8.19
C GLY A 295 -0.65 -1.34 7.74
N LYS A 296 -0.48 -2.52 7.16
CA LYS A 296 0.78 -2.98 6.55
C LYS A 296 2.03 -2.68 7.40
N GLY A 297 2.73 -1.59 7.10
CA GLY A 297 3.96 -1.17 7.78
C GLY A 297 3.83 -0.89 9.27
N ILE A 298 2.63 -0.80 9.82
CA ILE A 298 2.41 -0.59 11.27
C ILE A 298 3.10 -1.65 12.13
N SER A 299 3.07 -2.92 11.71
CA SER A 299 3.72 -4.03 12.44
C SER A 299 4.94 -4.59 11.73
N SER A 300 5.11 -4.27 10.45
CA SER A 300 6.10 -4.90 9.55
C SER A 300 6.04 -6.44 9.50
N SER A 301 4.98 -7.05 10.05
CA SER A 301 4.88 -8.51 10.19
C SER A 301 3.44 -9.00 10.37
N LEU A 302 2.87 -8.87 11.56
CA LEU A 302 1.57 -9.44 11.94
C LEU A 302 0.39 -8.55 11.53
N PRO A 303 -0.81 -9.15 11.32
CA PRO A 303 -1.99 -8.39 10.90
C PRO A 303 -2.52 -7.50 12.03
N ILE A 304 -2.34 -6.21 11.87
CA ILE A 304 -2.94 -5.15 12.69
C ILE A 304 -3.10 -3.90 11.84
N ALA A 305 -4.11 -3.11 12.15
CA ALA A 305 -4.45 -1.88 11.48
C ALA A 305 -5.03 -0.88 12.49
N ALA A 306 -5.14 0.39 12.10
CA ALA A 306 -5.67 1.42 12.98
C ALA A 306 -6.40 2.50 12.21
N VAL A 307 -7.40 3.10 12.85
CA VAL A 307 -8.03 4.37 12.44
C VAL A 307 -7.73 5.40 13.50
N ALA A 308 -7.24 6.57 13.10
CA ALA A 308 -7.03 7.69 14.00
C ALA A 308 -7.86 8.91 13.59
N GLY A 309 -8.42 9.59 14.58
CA GLY A 309 -9.23 10.80 14.41
C GLY A 309 -9.30 11.64 15.68
N SER A 310 -10.09 12.72 15.62
CA SER A 310 -10.41 13.50 16.82
C SER A 310 -11.29 12.71 17.78
N ALA A 311 -11.25 13.03 19.08
CA ALA A 311 -12.13 12.41 20.07
C ALA A 311 -13.60 12.63 19.71
N GLU A 312 -13.99 13.81 19.26
CA GLU A 312 -15.37 14.13 18.86
C GLU A 312 -15.88 13.17 17.77
N LEU A 313 -15.04 12.90 16.75
CA LEU A 313 -15.42 12.05 15.64
C LEU A 313 -15.38 10.55 16.03
N MET A 314 -14.33 10.11 16.71
CA MET A 314 -14.14 8.70 17.07
C MET A 314 -15.14 8.22 18.13
N ASP A 315 -15.55 9.10 19.06
CA ASP A 315 -16.57 8.82 20.07
C ASP A 315 -18.00 9.11 19.61
N SER A 316 -18.18 9.32 18.31
CA SER A 316 -19.50 9.63 17.74
C SER A 316 -20.49 8.47 17.79
N GLN A 317 -20.04 7.24 18.07
CA GLN A 317 -20.88 6.06 18.14
C GLN A 317 -21.18 5.64 19.59
N PRO A 318 -22.38 5.12 19.87
CA PRO A 318 -22.70 4.57 21.19
C PRO A 318 -21.79 3.40 21.59
N ILE A 319 -21.66 3.19 22.89
CA ILE A 319 -20.90 2.05 23.45
C ILE A 319 -21.37 0.74 22.82
N GLY A 320 -20.43 -0.10 22.40
CA GLY A 320 -20.70 -1.44 21.88
C GLY A 320 -21.10 -1.51 20.40
N THR A 321 -21.28 -0.36 19.70
CA THR A 321 -21.71 -0.35 18.28
C THR A 321 -20.57 -0.37 17.28
N MET A 322 -19.34 -0.14 17.71
CA MET A 322 -18.12 -0.27 16.92
C MET A 322 -17.10 -1.12 17.69
N THR A 323 -17.09 -2.41 17.44
CA THR A 323 -16.16 -3.37 18.04
C THR A 323 -15.58 -4.29 16.97
N SER A 324 -14.42 -4.86 17.24
CA SER A 324 -13.81 -5.92 16.44
C SER A 324 -13.29 -7.00 17.38
N THR A 325 -13.59 -8.27 17.12
CA THR A 325 -13.27 -9.38 18.03
C THR A 325 -11.77 -9.52 18.29
N HIS A 326 -10.95 -9.27 17.28
CA HIS A 326 -9.50 -9.36 17.37
C HIS A 326 -8.81 -8.01 17.56
N THR A 327 -9.57 -6.96 17.92
CA THR A 327 -9.02 -5.62 18.12
C THR A 327 -7.90 -5.62 19.16
N GLY A 328 -6.77 -5.02 18.79
CA GLY A 328 -5.65 -4.88 19.71
C GLY A 328 -5.16 -6.22 20.24
N ASN A 329 -5.12 -7.27 19.39
CA ASN A 329 -4.53 -8.56 19.76
C ASN A 329 -3.16 -8.34 20.40
N PRO A 330 -2.89 -8.91 21.59
CA PRO A 330 -1.67 -8.62 22.36
C PRO A 330 -0.37 -8.92 21.60
N VAL A 331 -0.31 -10.03 20.86
CA VAL A 331 0.88 -10.42 20.09
C VAL A 331 1.11 -9.46 18.92
N CYS A 332 0.02 -9.06 18.25
CA CYS A 332 0.10 -8.08 17.16
C CYS A 332 0.48 -6.68 17.69
N CYS A 333 -0.01 -6.30 18.87
CA CYS A 333 0.38 -5.05 19.52
C CYS A 333 1.86 -5.01 19.86
N ALA A 334 2.41 -6.12 20.39
CA ALA A 334 3.85 -6.24 20.70
C ALA A 334 4.70 -6.09 19.43
N ALA A 335 4.32 -6.77 18.35
CA ALA A 335 5.00 -6.66 17.06
C ALA A 335 4.93 -5.23 16.51
N ALA A 336 3.76 -4.58 16.60
CA ALA A 336 3.57 -3.21 16.10
C ALA A 336 4.40 -2.20 16.89
N LEU A 337 4.45 -2.29 18.22
CA LEU A 337 5.29 -1.43 19.06
C LEU A 337 6.76 -1.56 18.67
N ALA A 338 7.29 -2.78 18.57
CA ALA A 338 8.66 -3.02 18.15
C ALA A 338 8.95 -2.47 16.76
N SER A 339 8.03 -2.67 15.81
CA SER A 339 8.16 -2.14 14.45
C SER A 339 8.19 -0.61 14.43
N ILE A 340 7.28 0.05 15.14
CA ILE A 340 7.21 1.52 15.23
C ILE A 340 8.50 2.07 15.84
N ASP A 341 8.98 1.45 16.92
CA ASP A 341 10.21 1.88 17.59
C ASP A 341 11.44 1.73 16.69
N ILE A 342 11.54 0.66 15.88
CA ILE A 342 12.58 0.51 14.86
C ILE A 342 12.51 1.66 13.85
N VAL A 343 11.32 1.91 13.28
CA VAL A 343 11.12 2.96 12.27
C VAL A 343 11.55 4.33 12.80
N VAL A 344 11.22 4.63 14.06
CA VAL A 344 11.55 5.91 14.70
C VAL A 344 13.02 5.99 15.09
N ASN A 345 13.53 5.00 15.83
CA ASN A 345 14.88 5.03 16.42
C ASN A 345 15.98 4.91 15.36
N GLU A 346 15.77 4.10 14.34
CA GLU A 346 16.71 3.95 13.21
C GLU A 346 16.47 5.02 12.12
N LYS A 347 15.52 5.93 12.33
CA LYS A 347 15.20 7.02 11.39
C LYS A 347 14.90 6.51 9.97
N LEU A 348 14.15 5.41 9.86
CA LEU A 348 13.92 4.74 8.57
C LEU A 348 13.17 5.62 7.56
N ALA A 349 12.36 6.59 8.00
CA ALA A 349 11.79 7.59 7.10
C ALA A 349 12.88 8.46 6.43
N ALA A 350 13.91 8.85 7.17
CA ALA A 350 15.05 9.59 6.60
C ALA A 350 15.85 8.72 5.62
N ASN A 351 16.09 7.43 5.95
CA ASN A 351 16.71 6.50 5.02
C ASN A 351 15.86 6.34 3.75
N ALA A 352 14.53 6.22 3.89
CA ALA A 352 13.62 6.13 2.74
C ALA A 352 13.66 7.40 1.87
N CYS A 353 13.82 8.57 2.44
CA CYS A 353 14.03 9.81 1.69
C CYS A 353 15.36 9.77 0.92
N GLN A 354 16.46 9.43 1.60
CA GLN A 354 17.80 9.42 1.00
C GLN A 354 17.92 8.34 -0.10
N MET A 355 17.58 7.12 0.22
CA MET A 355 17.62 5.99 -0.72
C MET A 355 16.60 6.15 -1.84
N GLY A 356 15.45 6.74 -1.53
CA GLY A 356 14.45 7.11 -2.52
C GLY A 356 14.99 8.08 -3.57
N ASN A 357 15.77 9.08 -3.16
CA ASN A 357 16.40 10.02 -4.11
C ASN A 357 17.37 9.29 -5.07
N VAL A 358 18.13 8.34 -4.57
CA VAL A 358 19.01 7.49 -5.41
C VAL A 358 18.16 6.68 -6.38
N MET A 359 17.16 5.95 -5.87
CA MET A 359 16.27 5.10 -6.66
C MET A 359 15.56 5.90 -7.77
N HIS A 360 14.90 7.00 -7.43
CA HIS A 360 14.16 7.80 -8.41
C HIS A 360 15.05 8.46 -9.45
N ARG A 361 16.28 8.86 -9.10
CA ARG A 361 17.27 9.34 -10.09
C ARG A 361 17.57 8.25 -11.10
N ARG A 362 17.90 7.02 -10.65
CA ARG A 362 18.18 5.88 -11.52
C ARG A 362 16.99 5.51 -12.40
N LEU A 363 15.78 5.49 -11.83
CA LEU A 363 14.56 5.17 -12.58
C LEU A 363 14.26 6.20 -13.68
N ARG A 364 14.53 7.50 -13.45
CA ARG A 364 14.40 8.54 -14.49
C ARG A 364 15.49 8.42 -15.58
N GLU A 365 16.70 8.03 -15.22
CA GLU A 365 17.75 7.71 -16.20
C GLU A 365 17.33 6.55 -17.11
N ILE A 366 16.74 5.50 -16.54
CA ILE A 366 16.18 4.37 -17.29
C ILE A 366 15.02 4.85 -18.18
N GLN A 367 14.09 5.63 -17.64
CA GLN A 367 12.98 6.20 -18.42
C GLN A 367 13.48 7.00 -19.62
N SER A 368 14.55 7.77 -19.50
CA SER A 368 15.10 8.56 -20.61
C SER A 368 15.60 7.73 -21.78
N ARG A 369 15.92 6.44 -21.55
CA ARG A 369 16.42 5.50 -22.55
C ARG A 369 15.30 4.66 -23.20
N PHE A 370 14.18 4.47 -22.50
CA PHE A 370 13.09 3.59 -22.94
C PHE A 370 11.77 4.32 -23.02
N ARG A 371 11.33 4.63 -24.26
CA ARG A 371 10.07 5.34 -24.54
C ARG A 371 8.81 4.59 -24.11
N GLN A 372 8.95 3.30 -23.81
CA GLN A 372 7.90 2.44 -23.30
C GLN A 372 7.62 2.69 -21.79
N ILE A 373 8.45 3.47 -21.12
CA ILE A 373 8.19 3.96 -19.76
C ILE A 373 7.57 5.36 -19.91
N GLY A 374 6.25 5.43 -19.86
CA GLY A 374 5.51 6.67 -20.03
C GLY A 374 5.77 7.67 -18.91
N VAL A 375 5.79 7.18 -17.66
CA VAL A 375 6.07 8.00 -16.49
C VAL A 375 6.68 7.17 -15.35
N VAL A 376 7.53 7.81 -14.55
CA VAL A 376 8.02 7.32 -13.25
C VAL A 376 7.41 8.20 -12.17
N GLN A 377 6.60 7.61 -11.29
CA GLN A 377 5.92 8.29 -10.19
C GLN A 377 6.37 7.72 -8.84
N GLY A 378 6.18 8.46 -7.76
CA GLY A 378 6.50 8.05 -6.40
C GLY A 378 7.35 9.03 -5.62
N ARG A 379 7.52 8.75 -4.30
CA ARG A 379 8.40 9.47 -3.37
C ARG A 379 8.96 8.50 -2.35
N GLY A 380 10.14 8.80 -1.81
CA GLY A 380 10.79 7.88 -0.88
C GLY A 380 11.03 6.51 -1.52
N LEU A 381 10.80 5.44 -0.79
CA LEU A 381 11.00 4.07 -1.26
C LEU A 381 9.71 3.44 -1.80
N VAL A 382 8.97 4.20 -2.60
CA VAL A 382 7.90 3.69 -3.45
C VAL A 382 7.97 4.34 -4.81
N ALA A 383 7.93 3.54 -5.87
CA ALA A 383 7.88 4.00 -7.26
C ALA A 383 6.93 3.14 -8.09
N GLY A 384 6.35 3.75 -9.12
CA GLY A 384 5.60 3.09 -10.17
C GLY A 384 6.13 3.53 -11.54
N LEU A 385 6.46 2.56 -12.37
CA LEU A 385 6.83 2.78 -13.77
C LEU A 385 5.64 2.37 -14.64
N ALA A 386 4.98 3.32 -15.29
CA ALA A 386 3.91 3.02 -16.23
C ALA A 386 4.50 2.53 -17.56
N CYS A 387 4.40 1.23 -17.80
CA CYS A 387 4.69 0.64 -19.11
C CYS A 387 3.55 0.96 -20.07
N VAL A 388 3.87 1.55 -21.22
CA VAL A 388 2.90 2.02 -22.20
C VAL A 388 3.29 1.61 -23.61
N LYS A 389 2.30 1.55 -24.50
CA LYS A 389 2.55 1.44 -25.93
C LYS A 389 3.26 2.72 -26.42
N PRO A 390 4.28 2.60 -27.28
CA PRO A 390 5.07 3.75 -27.71
C PRO A 390 4.22 4.93 -28.21
N GLY A 391 4.50 6.13 -27.70
CA GLY A 391 3.82 7.35 -28.11
C GLY A 391 2.40 7.52 -27.57
N SER A 392 1.99 6.74 -26.57
CA SER A 392 0.64 6.81 -25.98
C SER A 392 0.68 6.67 -24.46
N THR A 393 -0.48 6.86 -23.79
CA THR A 393 -0.70 6.51 -22.38
C THR A 393 -1.38 5.15 -22.22
N THR A 394 -1.58 4.41 -23.33
CA THR A 394 -2.19 3.07 -23.31
C THR A 394 -1.27 2.09 -22.59
N PRO A 395 -1.74 1.38 -21.55
CA PRO A 395 -0.91 0.46 -20.79
C PRO A 395 -0.40 -0.71 -21.63
N ASP A 396 0.85 -1.10 -21.38
CA ASP A 396 1.46 -2.31 -21.92
C ASP A 396 1.68 -3.33 -20.81
N ALA A 397 0.63 -4.10 -20.51
CA ALA A 397 0.67 -5.14 -19.48
C ALA A 397 1.64 -6.28 -19.84
N ASP A 398 1.85 -6.53 -21.13
CA ASP A 398 2.75 -7.57 -21.61
C ASP A 398 4.19 -7.20 -21.29
N LEU A 399 4.57 -5.98 -21.62
CA LEU A 399 5.89 -5.44 -21.28
C LEU A 399 6.12 -5.43 -19.76
N ALA A 400 5.14 -4.92 -19.00
CA ALA A 400 5.25 -4.86 -17.54
C ALA A 400 5.47 -6.26 -16.93
N PHE A 401 4.70 -7.25 -17.39
CA PHE A 401 4.84 -8.64 -16.94
C PHE A 401 6.22 -9.23 -17.27
N GLU A 402 6.68 -9.07 -18.51
CA GLU A 402 7.98 -9.58 -18.93
C GLU A 402 9.16 -8.93 -18.19
N VAL A 403 9.07 -7.63 -17.89
CA VAL A 403 10.08 -6.93 -17.09
C VAL A 403 10.12 -7.51 -15.68
N VAL A 404 8.97 -7.69 -15.02
CA VAL A 404 8.91 -8.31 -13.68
C VAL A 404 9.44 -9.74 -13.69
N ARG A 405 9.06 -10.55 -14.71
CA ARG A 405 9.53 -11.92 -14.87
C ARG A 405 11.06 -11.97 -14.98
N ARG A 406 11.67 -11.13 -15.82
CA ARG A 406 13.12 -11.09 -16.01
C ARG A 406 13.88 -10.60 -14.77
N CYS A 407 13.32 -9.62 -14.06
CA CYS A 407 13.89 -9.19 -12.78
C CYS A 407 13.87 -10.35 -11.77
N PHE A 408 12.76 -11.08 -11.66
CA PHE A 408 12.65 -12.26 -10.82
C PHE A 408 13.70 -13.33 -11.18
N GLU A 409 13.87 -13.62 -12.47
CA GLU A 409 14.84 -14.60 -12.98
C GLU A 409 16.31 -14.20 -12.72
N GLN A 410 16.55 -12.92 -12.44
CA GLN A 410 17.88 -12.37 -12.15
C GLN A 410 18.07 -11.95 -10.69
N GLY A 411 17.21 -12.41 -9.78
CA GLY A 411 17.37 -12.19 -8.34
C GLY A 411 16.86 -10.84 -7.82
N VAL A 412 15.92 -10.18 -8.52
CA VAL A 412 15.18 -9.02 -8.02
C VAL A 412 13.70 -9.35 -7.97
N LEU A 413 13.14 -9.49 -6.75
CA LEU A 413 11.77 -9.92 -6.54
C LEU A 413 10.83 -8.74 -6.44
N MET A 414 9.89 -8.65 -7.36
CA MET A 414 8.77 -7.72 -7.34
C MET A 414 7.46 -8.50 -7.36
N PHE A 415 6.38 -7.89 -6.86
CA PHE A 415 5.05 -8.48 -7.10
C PHE A 415 4.59 -8.23 -8.56
N ALA A 416 3.61 -9.01 -8.99
CA ALA A 416 3.04 -8.92 -10.34
C ALA A 416 2.62 -7.48 -10.68
N PRO A 417 2.68 -7.08 -11.96
CA PRO A 417 2.30 -5.73 -12.37
C PRO A 417 0.88 -5.37 -11.93
N VAL A 418 0.72 -4.12 -11.56
CA VAL A 418 -0.52 -3.54 -11.03
C VAL A 418 -0.93 -2.30 -11.84
N GLY A 419 -1.86 -1.53 -11.32
CA GLY A 419 -2.29 -0.27 -11.91
C GLY A 419 -3.24 -0.45 -13.08
N PHE A 420 -3.48 0.66 -13.76
CA PHE A 420 -4.40 0.71 -14.89
C PHE A 420 -3.99 -0.27 -15.99
N GLY A 421 -4.90 -1.16 -16.34
CA GLY A 421 -4.66 -2.19 -17.34
C GLY A 421 -3.52 -3.16 -17.02
N GLY A 422 -3.01 -3.21 -15.77
CA GLY A 422 -1.88 -4.06 -15.39
C GLY A 422 -0.53 -3.58 -15.93
N GLY A 423 -0.42 -2.32 -16.34
CA GLY A 423 0.76 -1.77 -16.99
C GLY A 423 1.80 -1.15 -16.05
N THR A 424 1.67 -1.25 -14.72
CA THR A 424 2.60 -0.62 -13.79
C THR A 424 3.53 -1.64 -13.15
N VAL A 425 4.83 -1.48 -13.38
CA VAL A 425 5.89 -2.11 -12.58
C VAL A 425 6.04 -1.29 -11.30
N LYS A 426 5.69 -1.88 -10.15
CA LYS A 426 5.72 -1.21 -8.86
C LYS A 426 6.89 -1.69 -8.01
N ILE A 427 7.60 -0.74 -7.42
CA ILE A 427 8.82 -0.92 -6.64
C ILE A 427 8.59 -0.36 -5.24
N ALA A 428 8.79 -1.19 -4.22
CA ALA A 428 8.60 -0.80 -2.83
C ALA A 428 9.47 -1.67 -1.89
N PRO A 429 10.80 -1.51 -1.88
CA PRO A 429 11.69 -2.30 -1.05
C PRO A 429 11.51 -1.99 0.45
N PRO A 430 11.94 -2.87 1.38
CA PRO A 430 12.06 -2.54 2.80
C PRO A 430 12.87 -1.26 3.04
N LEU A 431 12.49 -0.47 4.07
CA LEU A 431 13.11 0.85 4.30
C LEU A 431 14.57 0.77 4.76
N VAL A 432 15.05 -0.41 5.06
CA VAL A 432 16.45 -0.70 5.41
C VAL A 432 17.34 -0.97 4.20
N ILE A 433 16.80 -0.85 2.97
CA ILE A 433 17.58 -1.08 1.75
C ILE A 433 18.76 -0.13 1.64
N THR A 434 19.85 -0.60 1.05
CA THR A 434 21.11 0.16 0.88
C THR A 434 21.23 0.72 -0.54
N GLU A 435 22.10 1.73 -0.71
CA GLU A 435 22.41 2.28 -2.02
C GLU A 435 22.99 1.21 -2.97
N GLU A 436 23.89 0.34 -2.47
CA GLU A 436 24.45 -0.78 -3.22
C GLU A 436 23.34 -1.67 -3.81
N ALA A 437 22.35 -2.04 -2.98
CA ALA A 437 21.23 -2.87 -3.40
C ALA A 437 20.31 -2.17 -4.44
N ILE A 438 20.09 -0.86 -4.29
CA ILE A 438 19.33 -0.06 -5.26
C ILE A 438 20.05 0.00 -6.61
N LEU A 439 21.34 0.27 -6.60
CA LEU A 439 22.14 0.36 -7.83
C LEU A 439 22.19 -0.99 -8.55
N GLU A 440 22.42 -2.07 -7.82
CA GLU A 440 22.43 -3.42 -8.37
C GLU A 440 21.05 -3.80 -8.96
N SER A 441 19.98 -3.55 -8.23
CA SER A 441 18.62 -3.89 -8.69
C SER A 441 18.17 -3.03 -9.87
N THR A 442 18.53 -1.73 -9.91
CA THR A 442 18.21 -0.85 -11.05
C THR A 442 18.97 -1.22 -12.30
N ALA A 443 20.19 -1.78 -12.21
CA ALA A 443 20.91 -2.32 -13.35
C ALA A 443 20.15 -3.52 -13.95
N VAL A 444 19.66 -4.44 -13.12
CA VAL A 444 18.83 -5.57 -13.56
C VAL A 444 17.55 -5.10 -14.24
N LEU A 445 16.87 -4.10 -13.66
CA LEU A 445 15.67 -3.53 -14.25
C LEU A 445 15.95 -2.92 -15.64
N GLU A 446 17.08 -2.21 -15.79
CA GLU A 446 17.50 -1.63 -17.06
C GLU A 446 17.76 -2.72 -18.12
N GLU A 447 18.48 -3.79 -17.76
CA GLU A 447 18.70 -4.95 -18.64
C GLU A 447 17.38 -5.64 -19.03
N ALA A 448 16.42 -5.74 -18.10
CA ALA A 448 15.11 -6.30 -18.38
C ALA A 448 14.37 -5.47 -19.45
N PHE A 449 14.35 -4.15 -19.34
CA PHE A 449 13.80 -3.28 -20.39
C PHE A 449 14.55 -3.38 -21.71
N GLN A 450 15.89 -3.35 -21.68
CA GLN A 450 16.71 -3.43 -22.88
C GLN A 450 16.44 -4.70 -23.70
N SER A 451 16.18 -5.82 -23.03
CA SER A 451 15.87 -7.09 -23.69
C SER A 451 14.49 -7.13 -24.36
N GLN A 452 13.56 -6.27 -23.95
CA GLN A 452 12.18 -6.22 -24.46
C GLN A 452 11.96 -5.12 -25.49
N CYS A 453 12.89 -4.17 -25.58
CA CYS A 453 12.73 -2.96 -26.42
C CYS A 453 13.68 -2.96 -27.66
N LYS A 454 14.10 -4.14 -28.08
CA LYS A 454 14.91 -4.31 -29.33
C LYS A 454 14.05 -4.27 -30.57
#